data_121bfe364eedabcf79fa48595e9db6b3
#
_entry.id   121bfe364eedabcf79fa48595e9db6b3
#
_cell.length_a   1.000
_cell.length_b   1.000
_cell.length_c   1.000
_cell.angle_alpha   90.00
_cell.angle_beta   90.00
_cell.angle_gamma   90.00
#
_symmetry.space_group_name_H-M   'P 1'
#
loop_
_entity.id
_entity.type
_entity.pdbx_description
1 polymer ?
#
loop_
_entity_poly.entity_id
_entity_poly.type
_entity_poly.pdbx_seq_one_letter_code
_entity_poly.pdbx_strand_id
1 'polypeptide(L)'
;MIIGIDASNLRRGGGLTHLIEVLSTVNISKHNISKVIIWGGEKSLSQINNFPWLKKIVPKELNQGLFSRLMWQKFRLSYSAKDNNCDLIFSPGGSVLCNFRPIVTMSQNILPFEWNEARRYGVSWEALRLLLLWQLQSKSFRSADGVIFLTNYAKKQVIKVVGKITSSSVIIPHGLNSRFSMYPKKQY
;
A
#
# COMPACT_ATOMS: atom_id res chain seq x y z
N MET A 1 -17.28 -11.23 -2.04
CA MET A 1 -16.42 -10.45 -1.12
C MET A 1 -16.22 -9.05 -1.69
N ILE A 2 -16.31 -8.01 -0.85
CA ILE A 2 -16.04 -6.60 -1.21
C ILE A 2 -14.72 -6.18 -0.57
N ILE A 3 -13.77 -5.75 -1.39
CA ILE A 3 -12.44 -5.32 -0.93
C ILE A 3 -12.35 -3.80 -0.95
N GLY A 4 -11.97 -3.20 0.16
CA GLY A 4 -11.58 -1.81 0.25
C GLY A 4 -10.08 -1.65 -0.01
N ILE A 5 -9.67 -0.68 -0.83
CA ILE A 5 -8.27 -0.35 -1.08
C ILE A 5 -7.98 1.06 -0.57
N ASP A 6 -7.10 1.16 0.42
CA ASP A 6 -6.63 2.44 0.92
C ASP A 6 -5.42 2.93 0.10
N ALA A 7 -5.69 3.75 -0.91
CA ALA A 7 -4.68 4.41 -1.73
C ALA A 7 -4.40 5.86 -1.29
N SER A 8 -4.79 6.26 -0.07
CA SER A 8 -4.65 7.62 0.44
C SER A 8 -3.21 8.17 0.41
N ASN A 9 -2.23 7.28 0.56
CA ASN A 9 -0.80 7.61 0.54
C ASN A 9 -0.10 7.31 -0.79
N LEU A 10 -0.79 6.76 -1.78
CA LEU A 10 -0.25 6.47 -3.11
C LEU A 10 -0.49 7.66 -4.05
N ARG A 11 0.50 8.52 -4.23
CA ARG A 11 0.35 9.72 -5.09
C ARG A 11 1.08 9.61 -6.43
N ARG A 12 2.21 8.92 -6.48
CA ARG A 12 3.06 8.70 -7.65
C ARG A 12 4.11 7.63 -7.36
N GLY A 13 4.82 7.19 -8.41
CA GLY A 13 5.90 6.22 -8.30
C GLY A 13 5.43 4.78 -8.29
N GLY A 14 6.35 3.87 -7.95
CA GLY A 14 6.15 2.43 -8.10
C GLY A 14 4.92 1.86 -7.41
N GLY A 15 4.52 2.39 -6.25
CA GLY A 15 3.34 1.93 -5.53
C GLY A 15 2.03 2.16 -6.29
N LEU A 16 1.88 3.34 -6.92
CA LEU A 16 0.71 3.63 -7.74
C LEU A 16 0.72 2.81 -9.02
N THR A 17 1.87 2.73 -9.71
CA THR A 17 2.03 1.89 -10.90
C THR A 17 1.67 0.43 -10.62
N HIS A 18 2.18 -0.13 -9.52
CA HIS A 18 1.84 -1.48 -9.12
C HIS A 18 0.33 -1.67 -8.90
N LEU A 19 -0.33 -0.72 -8.22
CA LEU A 19 -1.77 -0.80 -8.00
C LEU A 19 -2.56 -0.73 -9.31
N ILE A 20 -2.16 0.13 -10.25
CA ILE A 20 -2.76 0.22 -11.59
C ILE A 20 -2.65 -1.12 -12.32
N GLU A 21 -1.46 -1.72 -12.35
CA GLU A 21 -1.22 -3.00 -13.03
C GLU A 21 -2.02 -4.14 -12.39
N VAL A 22 -2.07 -4.22 -11.06
CA VAL A 22 -2.89 -5.22 -10.35
C VAL A 22 -4.36 -5.08 -10.71
N LEU A 23 -4.91 -3.86 -10.67
CA LEU A 23 -6.33 -3.62 -10.99
C LEU A 23 -6.64 -3.88 -12.47
N SER A 24 -5.68 -3.70 -13.37
CA SER A 24 -5.85 -3.93 -14.81
C SER A 24 -5.79 -5.42 -15.19
N THR A 25 -5.13 -6.24 -14.38
CA THR A 25 -4.89 -7.66 -14.69
C THR A 25 -5.71 -8.64 -13.84
N VAL A 26 -6.26 -8.17 -12.72
CA VAL A 26 -7.00 -9.04 -11.80
C VAL A 26 -8.29 -9.59 -12.44
N ASN A 27 -8.49 -10.90 -12.32
CA ASN A 27 -9.76 -11.53 -12.62
C ASN A 27 -10.56 -11.69 -11.32
N ILE A 28 -11.46 -10.74 -11.03
CA ILE A 28 -12.21 -10.71 -9.78
C ILE A 28 -13.13 -11.90 -9.60
N SER A 29 -13.71 -12.42 -10.70
CA SER A 29 -14.62 -13.57 -10.65
C SER A 29 -13.92 -14.84 -10.19
N LYS A 30 -12.66 -15.03 -10.60
CA LYS A 30 -11.82 -16.17 -10.17
C LYS A 30 -11.58 -16.20 -8.66
N HIS A 31 -11.66 -15.05 -8.00
CA HIS A 31 -11.36 -14.89 -6.58
C HIS A 31 -12.60 -14.60 -5.72
N ASN A 32 -13.82 -14.79 -6.28
CA ASN A 32 -15.10 -14.50 -5.59
C ASN A 32 -15.16 -13.04 -5.06
N ILE A 33 -14.51 -12.11 -5.76
CA ILE A 33 -14.59 -10.69 -5.47
C ILE A 33 -15.76 -10.12 -6.27
N SER A 34 -16.74 -9.54 -5.58
CA SER A 34 -17.90 -8.92 -6.22
C SER A 34 -17.69 -7.45 -6.53
N LYS A 35 -16.90 -6.76 -5.72
CA LYS A 35 -16.66 -5.32 -5.85
C LYS A 35 -15.36 -4.91 -5.18
N VAL A 36 -14.75 -3.87 -5.74
CA VAL A 36 -13.59 -3.18 -5.13
C VAL A 36 -13.95 -1.72 -4.90
N ILE A 37 -13.71 -1.22 -3.70
CA ILE A 37 -13.86 0.18 -3.33
C ILE A 37 -12.46 0.76 -3.14
N ILE A 38 -12.14 1.84 -3.82
CA ILE A 38 -10.82 2.46 -3.67
C ILE A 38 -10.94 3.91 -3.22
N TRP A 39 -10.20 4.28 -2.18
CA TRP A 39 -10.08 5.65 -1.69
C TRP A 39 -8.71 6.21 -2.02
N GLY A 40 -8.67 7.39 -2.64
CA GLY A 40 -7.44 8.06 -3.00
C GLY A 40 -7.65 9.51 -3.42
N GLY A 41 -6.57 10.23 -3.65
CA GLY A 41 -6.63 11.57 -4.23
C GLY A 41 -7.02 11.50 -5.71
N GLU A 42 -7.71 12.54 -6.20
CA GLU A 42 -8.21 12.64 -7.57
C GLU A 42 -7.11 12.39 -8.62
N LYS A 43 -5.95 13.03 -8.45
CA LYS A 43 -4.79 12.89 -9.36
C LYS A 43 -4.25 11.45 -9.45
N SER A 44 -4.43 10.66 -8.39
CA SER A 44 -4.00 9.25 -8.40
C SER A 44 -5.08 8.35 -8.99
N LEU A 45 -6.35 8.57 -8.62
CA LEU A 45 -7.45 7.72 -9.07
C LEU A 45 -7.86 8.00 -10.52
N SER A 46 -7.54 9.17 -11.09
CA SER A 46 -7.75 9.45 -12.52
C SER A 46 -6.85 8.61 -13.43
N GLN A 47 -5.71 8.12 -12.93
CA GLN A 47 -4.79 7.26 -13.67
C GLN A 47 -5.23 5.79 -13.72
N ILE A 48 -6.18 5.39 -12.88
CA ILE A 48 -6.74 4.03 -12.84
C ILE A 48 -7.91 3.96 -13.83
N ASN A 49 -7.94 2.94 -14.66
CA ASN A 49 -9.06 2.71 -15.58
C ASN A 49 -10.38 2.51 -14.82
N ASN A 50 -11.48 2.78 -15.50
CA ASN A 50 -12.81 2.49 -14.96
C ASN A 50 -13.18 1.04 -15.28
N PHE A 51 -13.63 0.33 -14.26
CA PHE A 51 -14.14 -1.04 -14.37
C PHE A 51 -15.52 -1.12 -13.73
N PRO A 52 -16.46 -1.92 -14.24
CA PRO A 52 -17.82 -2.03 -13.66
C PRO A 52 -17.82 -2.46 -12.19
N TRP A 53 -16.83 -3.21 -11.77
CA TRP A 53 -16.67 -3.72 -10.42
C TRP A 53 -15.86 -2.78 -9.49
N LEU A 54 -15.29 -1.68 -10.01
CA LEU A 54 -14.44 -0.76 -9.27
C LEU A 54 -15.18 0.56 -8.97
N LYS A 55 -15.40 0.85 -7.70
CA LYS A 55 -15.93 2.15 -7.22
C LYS A 55 -14.79 3.00 -6.70
N LYS A 56 -14.55 4.15 -7.32
CA LYS A 56 -13.58 5.15 -6.88
C LYS A 56 -14.26 6.17 -5.97
N ILE A 57 -13.66 6.46 -4.82
CA ILE A 57 -14.12 7.48 -3.87
C ILE A 57 -12.97 8.46 -3.64
N VAL A 58 -13.24 9.74 -3.85
CA VAL A 58 -12.27 10.84 -3.75
C VAL A 58 -12.68 11.80 -2.63
N PRO A 59 -12.38 11.51 -1.36
CA PRO A 59 -12.60 12.44 -0.27
C PRO A 59 -11.76 13.70 -0.46
N LYS A 60 -12.32 14.88 -0.14
CA LYS A 60 -11.64 16.18 -0.29
C LYS A 60 -10.30 16.23 0.46
N GLU A 61 -10.26 15.60 1.62
CA GLU A 61 -9.10 15.52 2.51
C GLU A 61 -7.91 14.81 1.84
N LEU A 62 -8.17 13.85 0.95
CA LEU A 62 -7.12 13.09 0.26
C LEU A 62 -6.44 13.88 -0.86
N ASN A 63 -6.99 15.00 -1.27
CA ASN A 63 -6.34 15.94 -2.20
C ASN A 63 -5.44 16.96 -1.49
N GLN A 64 -5.52 17.04 -0.18
CA GLN A 64 -4.80 17.99 0.66
C GLN A 64 -3.43 17.47 1.13
N GLY A 65 -2.83 18.16 2.12
CA GLY A 65 -1.53 17.83 2.70
C GLY A 65 -1.49 16.50 3.44
N LEU A 66 -0.31 16.11 3.89
CA LEU A 66 -0.09 14.84 4.59
C LEU A 66 -0.95 14.73 5.85
N PHE A 67 -1.02 15.78 6.66
CA PHE A 67 -1.79 15.78 7.91
C PHE A 67 -3.28 15.48 7.68
N SER A 68 -3.91 16.14 6.73
CA SER A 68 -5.33 15.94 6.39
C SER A 68 -5.60 14.49 5.98
N ARG A 69 -4.71 13.89 5.16
CA ARG A 69 -4.82 12.48 4.74
C ARG A 69 -4.68 11.49 5.90
N LEU A 70 -3.74 11.73 6.82
CA LEU A 70 -3.56 10.90 8.00
C LEU A 70 -4.78 10.98 8.94
N MET A 71 -5.34 12.18 9.12
CA MET A 71 -6.56 12.38 9.90
C MET A 71 -7.76 11.68 9.27
N TRP A 72 -7.92 11.80 7.94
CA TRP A 72 -8.97 11.07 7.23
C TRP A 72 -8.80 9.56 7.37
N GLN A 73 -7.60 9.03 7.15
CA GLN A 73 -7.31 7.61 7.30
C GLN A 73 -7.64 7.10 8.72
N LYS A 74 -7.28 7.89 9.74
CA LYS A 74 -7.52 7.54 11.15
C LYS A 74 -8.99 7.55 11.53
N PHE A 75 -9.74 8.56 11.11
CA PHE A 75 -11.09 8.80 11.63
C PHE A 75 -12.22 8.47 10.65
N ARG A 76 -11.96 8.52 9.34
CA ARG A 76 -13.02 8.38 8.32
C ARG A 76 -12.97 7.07 7.56
N LEU A 77 -11.78 6.49 7.34
CA LEU A 77 -11.62 5.29 6.51
C LEU A 77 -12.46 4.11 7.03
N SER A 78 -12.44 3.86 8.35
CA SER A 78 -13.21 2.75 8.94
C SER A 78 -14.71 2.90 8.74
N TYR A 79 -15.24 4.11 8.89
CA TYR A 79 -16.67 4.38 8.65
C TYR A 79 -17.01 4.21 7.17
N SER A 80 -16.21 4.80 6.28
CA SER A 80 -16.43 4.67 4.85
C SER A 80 -16.34 3.23 4.35
N ALA A 81 -15.48 2.40 4.94
CA ALA A 81 -15.41 0.99 4.63
C ALA A 81 -16.66 0.22 5.09
N LYS A 82 -17.17 0.52 6.29
CA LYS A 82 -18.42 -0.07 6.80
C LYS A 82 -19.61 0.33 5.94
N ASP A 83 -19.75 1.62 5.62
CA ASP A 83 -20.85 2.14 4.77
C ASP A 83 -20.87 1.53 3.38
N ASN A 84 -19.71 1.09 2.88
CA ASN A 84 -19.61 0.39 1.60
C ASN A 84 -19.58 -1.16 1.75
N ASN A 85 -19.87 -1.68 2.95
CA ASN A 85 -19.93 -3.12 3.26
C ASN A 85 -18.63 -3.86 2.89
N CYS A 86 -17.47 -3.24 3.12
CA CYS A 86 -16.19 -3.90 2.85
C CYS A 86 -15.96 -5.06 3.83
N ASP A 87 -15.58 -6.22 3.30
CA ASP A 87 -15.18 -7.38 4.09
C ASP A 87 -13.72 -7.30 4.55
N LEU A 88 -12.89 -6.56 3.81
CA LEU A 88 -11.44 -6.44 4.02
C LEU A 88 -10.96 -5.07 3.54
N ILE A 89 -9.98 -4.49 4.25
CA ILE A 89 -9.19 -3.37 3.71
C ILE A 89 -7.79 -3.86 3.33
N PHE A 90 -7.37 -3.53 2.12
CA PHE A 90 -5.99 -3.64 1.65
C PHE A 90 -5.33 -2.27 1.59
N SER A 91 -4.23 -2.09 2.32
CA SER A 91 -3.42 -0.85 2.32
C SER A 91 -2.03 -1.09 1.73
N PRO A 92 -1.85 -0.89 0.41
CA PRO A 92 -0.56 -1.12 -0.26
C PRO A 92 0.53 -0.13 0.15
N GLY A 93 0.19 0.98 0.81
CA GLY A 93 1.14 2.01 1.23
C GLY A 93 1.96 1.69 2.49
N GLY A 94 1.75 0.55 3.13
CA GLY A 94 2.49 0.13 4.32
C GLY A 94 2.07 0.81 5.62
N SER A 95 1.29 1.89 5.57
CA SER A 95 0.86 2.64 6.75
C SER A 95 -0.65 2.50 6.94
N VAL A 96 -1.05 2.01 8.11
CA VAL A 96 -2.44 1.78 8.49
C VAL A 96 -2.74 2.52 9.79
N LEU A 97 -3.67 3.47 9.76
CA LEU A 97 -4.07 4.24 10.93
C LEU A 97 -5.51 3.97 11.38
N CYS A 98 -6.30 3.26 10.57
CA CYS A 98 -7.70 2.96 10.89
C CYS A 98 -7.84 1.74 11.78
N ASN A 99 -9.03 1.61 12.40
CA ASN A 99 -9.39 0.50 13.31
C ASN A 99 -10.28 -0.56 12.62
N PHE A 100 -10.42 -0.51 11.29
CA PHE A 100 -11.17 -1.53 10.54
C PHE A 100 -10.45 -2.88 10.60
N ARG A 101 -11.20 -3.97 10.66
CA ARG A 101 -10.67 -5.34 10.62
C ARG A 101 -11.60 -6.21 9.76
N PRO A 102 -11.04 -7.17 9.01
CA PRO A 102 -9.61 -7.44 8.86
C PRO A 102 -8.93 -6.42 7.93
N ILE A 103 -7.61 -6.20 8.15
CA ILE A 103 -6.80 -5.34 7.31
C ILE A 103 -5.50 -6.02 6.90
N VAL A 104 -5.17 -5.92 5.62
CA VAL A 104 -3.92 -6.40 5.05
C VAL A 104 -3.09 -5.22 4.56
N THR A 105 -1.81 -5.21 4.87
CA THR A 105 -0.88 -4.18 4.39
C THR A 105 0.29 -4.78 3.63
N MET A 106 1.02 -3.95 2.88
CA MET A 106 2.16 -4.37 2.06
C MET A 106 3.40 -3.54 2.37
N SER A 107 4.53 -4.19 2.54
CA SER A 107 5.84 -3.54 2.65
C SER A 107 6.45 -3.33 1.26
N GLN A 108 6.25 -2.15 0.68
CA GLN A 108 6.82 -1.77 -0.62
C GLN A 108 8.15 -1.00 -0.51
N ASN A 109 8.36 -0.30 0.60
CA ASN A 109 9.55 0.50 0.84
C ASN A 109 10.28 0.00 2.09
N ILE A 110 11.49 -0.51 1.90
CA ILE A 110 12.33 -1.04 2.98
C ILE A 110 13.23 0.03 3.62
N LEU A 111 13.44 1.16 2.96
CA LEU A 111 14.38 2.20 3.37
C LEU A 111 14.19 2.67 4.83
N PRO A 112 12.96 2.80 5.38
CA PRO A 112 12.77 3.13 6.80
C PRO A 112 13.32 2.08 7.76
N PHE A 113 13.59 0.85 7.30
CA PHE A 113 14.09 -0.27 8.11
C PHE A 113 15.57 -0.58 7.86
N GLU A 114 16.23 0.17 6.98
CA GLU A 114 17.66 0.06 6.67
C GLU A 114 18.43 1.24 7.28
N TRP A 115 18.76 1.13 8.56
CA TRP A 115 19.43 2.19 9.31
C TRP A 115 20.74 2.68 8.67
N ASN A 116 21.51 1.80 8.05
CA ASN A 116 22.76 2.17 7.39
C ASN A 116 22.51 3.10 6.20
N GLU A 117 21.46 2.85 5.42
CA GLU A 117 21.05 3.70 4.32
C GLU A 117 20.35 4.98 4.83
N ALA A 118 19.52 4.88 5.86
CA ALA A 118 18.84 6.03 6.45
C ALA A 118 19.83 7.05 7.03
N ARG A 119 20.94 6.61 7.61
CA ARG A 119 22.00 7.49 8.15
C ARG A 119 22.68 8.34 7.09
N ARG A 120 22.68 7.93 5.81
CA ARG A 120 23.28 8.71 4.70
C ARG A 120 22.58 10.04 4.47
N TYR A 121 21.33 10.18 4.92
CA TYR A 121 20.59 11.44 4.83
C TYR A 121 20.94 12.47 5.92
N GLY A 122 21.82 12.11 6.90
CA GLY A 122 22.26 13.01 7.96
C GLY A 122 21.09 13.60 8.74
N VAL A 123 21.25 14.87 9.18
CA VAL A 123 20.17 15.66 9.81
C VAL A 123 19.45 16.43 8.71
N SER A 124 18.43 15.82 8.11
CA SER A 124 17.67 16.38 6.99
C SER A 124 16.17 16.15 7.16
N TRP A 125 15.37 16.83 6.34
CA TRP A 125 13.92 16.60 6.26
C TRP A 125 13.60 15.17 5.84
N GLU A 126 14.41 14.58 4.95
CA GLU A 126 14.29 13.20 4.51
C GLU A 126 14.51 12.22 5.67
N ALA A 127 15.50 12.46 6.52
CA ALA A 127 15.76 11.64 7.71
C ALA A 127 14.56 11.67 8.69
N LEU A 128 14.00 12.85 8.95
CA LEU A 128 12.79 12.99 9.77
C LEU A 128 11.60 12.25 9.16
N ARG A 129 11.42 12.38 7.85
CA ARG A 129 10.37 11.65 7.12
C ARG A 129 10.54 10.13 7.22
N LEU A 130 11.76 9.62 7.09
CA LEU A 130 12.05 8.19 7.24
C LEU A 130 11.76 7.69 8.66
N LEU A 131 12.10 8.47 9.68
CA LEU A 131 11.80 8.15 11.07
C LEU A 131 10.28 8.07 11.32
N LEU A 132 9.51 9.02 10.80
CA LEU A 132 8.05 9.00 10.88
C LEU A 132 7.46 7.79 10.14
N LEU A 133 7.96 7.49 8.94
CA LEU A 133 7.54 6.31 8.19
C LEU A 133 7.88 5.02 8.93
N TRP A 134 9.07 4.92 9.52
CA TRP A 134 9.46 3.78 10.34
C TRP A 134 8.48 3.56 11.49
N GLN A 135 8.13 4.59 12.25
CA GLN A 135 7.19 4.49 13.36
C GLN A 135 5.80 4.06 12.89
N LEU A 136 5.27 4.71 11.86
CA LEU A 136 3.93 4.43 11.32
C LEU A 136 3.85 3.01 10.73
N GLN A 137 4.82 2.60 9.92
CA GLN A 137 4.85 1.29 9.31
C GLN A 137 5.12 0.18 10.33
N SER A 138 6.02 0.40 11.30
CA SER A 138 6.25 -0.56 12.39
C SER A 138 4.98 -0.84 13.20
N LYS A 139 4.24 0.20 13.54
CA LYS A 139 2.93 0.05 14.20
C LYS A 139 1.94 -0.70 13.32
N SER A 140 1.89 -0.35 12.04
CA SER A 140 0.99 -0.97 11.06
C SER A 140 1.26 -2.46 10.87
N PHE A 141 2.54 -2.84 10.72
CA PHE A 141 2.91 -4.25 10.54
C PHE A 141 2.65 -5.11 11.79
N ARG A 142 2.73 -4.53 13.00
CA ARG A 142 2.37 -5.24 14.24
C ARG A 142 0.87 -5.39 14.40
N SER A 143 0.07 -4.44 13.90
CA SER A 143 -1.37 -4.39 14.14
C SER A 143 -2.21 -4.91 12.99
N ALA A 144 -1.67 -5.08 11.78
CA ALA A 144 -2.40 -5.63 10.65
C ALA A 144 -2.72 -7.12 10.84
N ASP A 145 -3.79 -7.60 10.24
CA ASP A 145 -4.18 -9.03 10.26
C ASP A 145 -3.39 -9.84 9.23
N GLY A 146 -2.83 -9.17 8.21
CA GLY A 146 -1.92 -9.76 7.23
C GLY A 146 -0.90 -8.76 6.71
N VAL A 147 0.32 -9.26 6.44
CA VAL A 147 1.41 -8.45 5.86
C VAL A 147 1.98 -9.13 4.62
N ILE A 148 1.97 -8.41 3.51
CA ILE A 148 2.59 -8.85 2.26
C ILE A 148 3.99 -8.26 2.15
N PHE A 149 4.98 -9.09 1.93
CA PHE A 149 6.35 -8.72 1.61
C PHE A 149 6.67 -9.04 0.15
N LEU A 150 7.50 -8.23 -0.49
CA LEU A 150 7.89 -8.44 -1.88
C LEU A 150 9.05 -9.43 -2.02
N THR A 151 9.89 -9.56 -0.98
CA THR A 151 11.06 -10.43 -0.97
C THR A 151 11.31 -11.00 0.43
N ASN A 152 12.04 -12.13 0.48
CA ASN A 152 12.56 -12.68 1.74
C ASN A 152 13.48 -11.69 2.47
N TYR A 153 14.27 -10.93 1.72
CA TYR A 153 15.15 -9.91 2.27
C TYR A 153 14.33 -8.84 3.01
N ALA A 154 13.32 -8.26 2.35
CA ALA A 154 12.45 -7.26 2.96
C ALA A 154 11.77 -7.79 4.24
N LYS A 155 11.26 -9.01 4.21
CA LYS A 155 10.66 -9.65 5.38
C LYS A 155 11.65 -9.75 6.55
N LYS A 156 12.86 -10.26 6.29
CA LYS A 156 13.92 -10.41 7.31
C LYS A 156 14.31 -9.06 7.92
N GLN A 157 14.53 -8.03 7.10
CA GLN A 157 14.94 -6.70 7.58
C GLN A 157 13.84 -6.03 8.41
N VAL A 158 12.59 -6.09 7.96
CA VAL A 158 11.46 -5.55 8.72
C VAL A 158 11.32 -6.27 10.07
N ILE A 159 11.35 -7.61 10.10
CA ILE A 159 11.24 -8.38 11.35
C ILE A 159 12.40 -8.09 12.30
N LYS A 160 13.63 -7.91 11.79
CA LYS A 160 14.81 -7.56 12.60
C LYS A 160 14.60 -6.25 13.38
N VAL A 161 13.92 -5.27 12.78
CA VAL A 161 13.73 -3.94 13.35
C VAL A 161 12.42 -3.82 14.12
N VAL A 162 11.34 -4.40 13.60
CA VAL A 162 9.99 -4.32 14.17
C VAL A 162 9.78 -5.34 15.29
N GLY A 163 10.54 -6.43 15.26
CA GLY A 163 10.32 -7.59 16.11
C GLY A 163 9.29 -8.56 15.52
N LYS A 164 8.77 -9.45 16.36
CA LYS A 164 7.82 -10.49 15.94
C LYS A 164 6.52 -9.85 15.40
N ILE A 165 6.17 -10.18 14.17
CA ILE A 165 4.88 -9.90 13.56
C ILE A 165 3.99 -11.09 13.86
N THR A 166 2.92 -10.89 14.62
CA THR A 166 2.01 -11.97 15.07
C THR A 166 0.99 -12.35 14.02
N SER A 167 0.74 -11.45 13.06
CA SER A 167 -0.18 -11.66 11.95
C SER A 167 0.36 -12.63 10.89
N SER A 168 -0.53 -13.12 10.03
CA SER A 168 -0.15 -13.89 8.85
C SER A 168 0.75 -13.05 7.94
N SER A 169 1.81 -13.64 7.42
CA SER A 169 2.71 -12.94 6.49
C SER A 169 3.07 -13.82 5.29
N VAL A 170 2.99 -13.23 4.11
CA VAL A 170 3.26 -13.91 2.83
C VAL A 170 4.27 -13.12 2.01
N ILE A 171 5.00 -13.81 1.15
CA ILE A 171 5.90 -13.18 0.17
C ILE A 171 5.23 -13.31 -1.19
N ILE A 172 4.94 -12.14 -1.79
CA ILE A 172 4.38 -12.04 -3.14
C ILE A 172 5.26 -11.06 -3.93
N PRO A 173 6.15 -11.57 -4.79
CA PRO A 173 6.99 -10.72 -5.63
C PRO A 173 6.16 -9.87 -6.61
N HIS A 174 6.71 -8.74 -7.04
CA HIS A 174 6.11 -7.99 -8.15
C HIS A 174 6.14 -8.83 -9.43
N GLY A 175 5.05 -8.76 -10.19
CA GLY A 175 5.02 -9.26 -11.56
C GLY A 175 5.90 -8.39 -12.47
N LEU A 176 6.36 -8.98 -13.57
CA LEU A 176 7.03 -8.26 -14.65
C LEU A 176 6.00 -7.83 -15.69
N ASN A 177 6.02 -6.57 -16.05
CA ASN A 177 5.22 -6.08 -17.18
C ASN A 177 5.87 -6.55 -18.49
N SER A 178 5.08 -6.99 -19.46
CA SER A 178 5.53 -7.49 -20.76
C SER A 178 6.47 -6.53 -21.54
N ARG A 179 6.35 -5.21 -21.31
CA ARG A 179 7.26 -4.20 -21.88
C ARG A 179 8.74 -4.40 -21.50
N PHE A 180 9.02 -5.13 -20.42
CA PHE A 180 10.38 -5.49 -19.99
C PHE A 180 10.86 -6.83 -20.54
N SER A 181 10.01 -7.58 -21.24
CA SER A 181 10.34 -8.86 -21.89
C SER A 181 10.96 -8.61 -23.28
N MET A 182 12.02 -7.81 -23.34
CA MET A 182 12.75 -7.56 -24.58
C MET A 182 13.91 -8.55 -24.70
N TYR A 183 14.10 -9.11 -25.90
CA TYR A 183 15.29 -9.90 -26.19
C TYR A 183 16.53 -9.03 -26.01
N PRO A 184 17.62 -9.56 -25.42
CA PRO A 184 18.88 -8.84 -25.33
C PRO A 184 19.33 -8.42 -26.74
N LYS A 185 19.69 -7.15 -26.93
CA LYS A 185 20.35 -6.72 -28.16
C LYS A 185 21.67 -7.47 -28.27
N LYS A 186 21.92 -8.14 -29.44
CA LYS A 186 23.25 -8.66 -29.72
C LYS A 186 24.24 -7.51 -29.60
N GLN A 187 25.20 -7.64 -28.70
CA GLN A 187 26.39 -6.78 -28.67
C GLN A 187 27.23 -7.20 -29.86
N TYR A 188 27.45 -6.28 -30.80
CA TYR A 188 28.41 -6.43 -31.88
C TYR A 188 29.79 -6.03 -31.39
#